data_438925e4c639c62d0b547198e08e549b
#
_entry.id   438925e4c639c62d0b547198e08e549b
#
_cell.length_a   1.000
_cell.length_b   1.000
_cell.length_c   1.000
_cell.angle_alpha   90.00
_cell.angle_beta   90.00
_cell.angle_gamma   90.00
#
_symmetry.space_group_name_H-M   'P 1'
#
loop_
_entity.id
_entity.type
_entity.pdbx_description
1 polymer ?
#
loop_
_entity_poly.entity_id
_entity_poly.type
_entity_poly.pdbx_seq_one_letter_code
_entity_poly.pdbx_strand_id
1 'polypeptide(L)'
;MVFFLLILLAVAVAGARPCGPGEFNTDYLDKKNTTAVNGIFVVLVLFSHYVQYADFEGPFDMPYLTLRQHLGQMVVATFLFYSGYGMMEAIRRKGDGYVRKILSKFWQLLFRFDLAVLLYLAVNQILDIHFPLREVLLAFTTWTVIGNSNWYITAVLILYVIMYISFRICLSG
;
A
#
# COMPACT_ATOMS: atom_id res chain seq x y z
N MET A 1 15.93 -11.45 -12.58
CA MET A 1 15.36 -10.25 -11.92
C MET A 1 16.08 -8.95 -12.25
N VAL A 2 17.40 -8.94 -12.55
CA VAL A 2 18.13 -7.71 -12.91
C VAL A 2 17.50 -6.94 -14.08
N PHE A 3 17.13 -7.63 -15.16
CA PHE A 3 16.45 -6.99 -16.31
C PHE A 3 15.15 -6.28 -15.92
N PHE A 4 14.39 -6.86 -15.02
CA PHE A 4 13.19 -6.21 -14.48
C PHE A 4 13.54 -4.91 -13.72
N LEU A 5 14.57 -4.94 -12.87
CA LEU A 5 15.05 -3.74 -12.19
C LEU A 5 15.54 -2.66 -13.15
N LEU A 6 16.24 -3.04 -14.20
CA LEU A 6 16.73 -2.09 -15.21
C LEU A 6 15.58 -1.44 -15.97
N ILE A 7 14.56 -2.21 -16.35
CA ILE A 7 13.35 -1.67 -16.98
C ILE A 7 12.62 -0.73 -16.02
N LEU A 8 12.43 -1.14 -14.77
CA LEU A 8 11.76 -0.31 -13.77
C LEU A 8 12.52 1.00 -13.51
N LEU A 9 13.85 0.92 -13.41
CA LEU A 9 14.72 2.09 -13.27
C LEU A 9 14.63 3.00 -14.49
N ALA A 10 14.67 2.45 -15.71
CA ALA A 10 14.51 3.20 -16.94
C ALA A 10 13.17 3.94 -16.98
N VAL A 11 12.07 3.27 -16.59
CA VAL A 11 10.74 3.88 -16.49
C VAL A 11 10.72 4.98 -15.42
N ALA A 12 11.33 4.75 -14.26
CA ALA A 12 11.38 5.73 -13.17
C ALA A 12 12.15 7.00 -13.58
N VAL A 13 13.24 6.84 -14.33
CA VAL A 13 14.13 7.95 -14.76
C VAL A 13 13.60 8.65 -16.03
N ALA A 14 12.84 7.95 -16.88
CA ALA A 14 12.36 8.51 -18.16
C ALA A 14 11.53 9.80 -18.02
N GLY A 15 10.89 10.02 -16.88
CA GLY A 15 10.15 11.25 -16.57
C GLY A 15 10.83 12.16 -15.54
N ALA A 16 12.02 11.81 -15.07
CA ALA A 16 12.72 12.56 -14.04
C ALA A 16 13.26 13.88 -14.60
N ARG A 17 13.08 14.96 -13.84
CA ARG A 17 13.67 16.27 -14.11
C ARG A 17 14.78 16.50 -13.09
N PRO A 18 16.05 16.52 -13.51
CA PRO A 18 17.13 16.82 -12.59
C PRO A 18 16.99 18.28 -12.13
N CYS A 19 17.11 18.50 -10.83
CA CYS A 19 17.20 19.83 -10.25
C CYS A 19 18.66 20.24 -10.14
N GLY A 20 18.95 21.53 -10.39
CA GLY A 20 20.28 22.11 -10.17
C GLY A 20 20.62 22.23 -8.67
N PRO A 21 21.87 22.55 -8.31
CA PRO A 21 22.25 22.82 -6.94
C PRO A 21 21.42 23.98 -6.35
N GLY A 22 20.72 23.68 -5.25
CA GLY A 22 19.83 24.65 -4.59
C GLY A 22 18.42 24.76 -5.15
N GLU A 23 18.10 24.02 -6.21
CA GLU A 23 16.75 23.94 -6.76
C GLU A 23 15.99 22.76 -6.15
N PHE A 24 14.70 22.96 -5.88
CA PHE A 24 13.80 21.92 -5.40
C PHE A 24 12.59 21.79 -6.34
N ASN A 25 12.20 20.56 -6.63
CA ASN A 25 10.95 20.29 -7.31
C ASN A 25 9.78 20.57 -6.35
N THR A 26 9.08 21.70 -6.52
CA THR A 26 7.95 22.10 -5.68
C THR A 26 6.71 21.22 -5.86
N ASP A 27 6.65 20.47 -6.98
CA ASP A 27 5.48 19.69 -7.36
C ASP A 27 5.57 18.23 -6.90
N TYR A 28 6.51 17.89 -6.03
CA TYR A 28 6.76 16.51 -5.60
C TYR A 28 5.55 15.84 -4.89
N LEU A 29 4.64 16.63 -4.30
CA LEU A 29 3.40 16.15 -3.69
C LEU A 29 2.16 16.29 -4.59
N ASP A 30 2.32 16.74 -5.82
CA ASP A 30 1.22 16.80 -6.77
C ASP A 30 0.63 15.43 -7.05
N LYS A 31 -0.68 15.39 -7.29
CA LYS A 31 -1.39 14.15 -7.56
C LYS A 31 -0.78 13.35 -8.72
N LYS A 32 -0.29 14.02 -9.76
CA LYS A 32 0.35 13.38 -10.92
C LYS A 32 1.63 12.64 -10.49
N ASN A 33 2.51 13.33 -9.77
CA ASN A 33 3.80 12.81 -9.35
C ASN A 33 3.63 11.70 -8.29
N THR A 34 2.78 11.91 -7.29
CA THR A 34 2.49 10.88 -6.28
C THR A 34 1.83 9.64 -6.87
N THR A 35 0.97 9.79 -7.91
CA THR A 35 0.38 8.65 -8.62
C THR A 35 1.43 7.87 -9.40
N ALA A 36 2.37 8.54 -10.07
CA ALA A 36 3.45 7.89 -10.79
C ALA A 36 4.37 7.11 -9.84
N VAL A 37 4.80 7.71 -8.73
CA VAL A 37 5.61 7.06 -7.70
C VAL A 37 4.88 5.84 -7.11
N ASN A 38 3.60 6.00 -6.76
CA ASN A 38 2.78 4.88 -6.27
C ASN A 38 2.65 3.75 -7.29
N GLY A 39 2.55 4.06 -8.59
CA GLY A 39 2.53 3.06 -9.65
C GLY A 39 3.79 2.21 -9.67
N ILE A 40 4.97 2.82 -9.60
CA ILE A 40 6.26 2.11 -9.50
C ILE A 40 6.30 1.27 -8.22
N PHE A 41 5.86 1.80 -7.10
CA PHE A 41 5.87 1.10 -5.82
C PHE A 41 4.92 -0.09 -5.78
N VAL A 42 3.74 -0.01 -6.41
CA VAL A 42 2.82 -1.16 -6.56
C VAL A 42 3.51 -2.29 -7.32
N VAL A 43 4.25 -1.98 -8.38
CA VAL A 43 5.01 -2.97 -9.14
C VAL A 43 6.12 -3.60 -8.29
N LEU A 44 6.85 -2.79 -7.50
CA LEU A 44 7.86 -3.30 -6.56
C LEU A 44 7.26 -4.23 -5.49
N VAL A 45 6.09 -3.88 -4.93
CA VAL A 45 5.37 -4.73 -3.96
C VAL A 45 4.95 -6.04 -4.59
N LEU A 46 4.38 -6.00 -5.81
CA LEU A 46 3.98 -7.21 -6.54
C LEU A 46 5.17 -8.19 -6.67
N PHE A 47 6.30 -7.70 -7.18
CA PHE A 47 7.49 -8.54 -7.33
C PHE A 47 8.10 -8.96 -5.99
N SER A 48 8.01 -8.12 -4.95
CA SER A 48 8.45 -8.49 -3.60
C SER A 48 7.67 -9.69 -3.05
N HIS A 49 6.36 -9.77 -3.33
CA HIS A 49 5.56 -10.93 -2.97
C HIS A 49 5.80 -12.13 -3.89
N TYR A 50 6.04 -11.89 -5.17
CA TYR A 50 6.30 -12.97 -6.13
C TYR A 50 7.53 -13.82 -5.78
N VAL A 51 8.55 -13.23 -5.16
CA VAL A 51 9.74 -13.95 -4.67
C VAL A 51 9.41 -15.08 -3.67
N GLN A 52 8.25 -15.03 -3.01
CA GLN A 52 7.83 -16.07 -2.06
C GLN A 52 7.36 -17.35 -2.76
N TYR A 53 7.08 -17.27 -4.07
CA TYR A 53 6.52 -18.35 -4.88
C TYR A 53 7.46 -18.87 -5.95
N ALA A 54 8.67 -18.32 -6.07
CA ALA A 54 9.63 -18.69 -7.09
C ALA A 54 11.05 -18.71 -6.51
N ASP A 55 11.84 -19.70 -6.91
CA ASP A 55 13.23 -19.83 -6.50
C ASP A 55 14.11 -18.88 -7.30
N PHE A 56 14.82 -18.00 -6.60
CA PHE A 56 15.74 -17.02 -7.16
C PHE A 56 17.15 -17.28 -6.59
N GLU A 57 17.90 -18.17 -7.22
CA GLU A 57 19.25 -18.54 -6.78
C GLU A 57 20.33 -18.11 -7.77
N GLY A 58 19.96 -17.45 -8.86
CA GLY A 58 20.88 -17.04 -9.90
C GLY A 58 21.74 -15.83 -9.51
N PRO A 59 22.98 -15.70 -10.03
CA PRO A 59 23.86 -14.58 -9.74
C PRO A 59 23.26 -13.23 -10.20
N PHE A 60 22.35 -13.24 -11.17
CA PHE A 60 21.62 -12.07 -11.66
C PHE A 60 20.40 -11.72 -10.80
N ASP A 61 20.07 -12.52 -9.79
CA ASP A 61 18.93 -12.27 -8.91
C ASP A 61 19.35 -11.62 -7.60
N MET A 62 20.62 -11.76 -7.19
CA MET A 62 21.17 -11.19 -5.96
C MET A 62 20.97 -9.67 -5.83
N PRO A 63 21.21 -8.83 -6.86
CA PRO A 63 20.98 -7.40 -6.75
C PRO A 63 19.53 -7.05 -6.44
N TYR A 64 18.57 -7.81 -6.99
CA TYR A 64 17.15 -7.61 -6.69
C TYR A 64 16.81 -8.04 -5.26
N LEU A 65 17.30 -9.18 -4.80
CA LEU A 65 17.07 -9.67 -3.44
C LEU A 65 17.61 -8.70 -2.39
N THR A 66 18.80 -8.15 -2.62
CA THR A 66 19.41 -7.13 -1.76
C THR A 66 18.57 -5.85 -1.74
N LEU A 67 18.15 -5.37 -2.90
CA LEU A 67 17.31 -4.17 -3.00
C LEU A 67 15.96 -4.37 -2.29
N ARG A 68 15.33 -5.54 -2.45
CA ARG A 68 14.08 -5.91 -1.79
C ARG A 68 14.18 -5.82 -0.27
N GLN A 69 15.26 -6.32 0.32
CA GLN A 69 15.47 -6.27 1.78
C GLN A 69 15.47 -4.84 2.32
N HIS A 70 16.02 -3.89 1.56
CA HIS A 70 16.12 -2.49 1.97
C HIS A 70 14.87 -1.68 1.62
N LEU A 71 14.24 -1.94 0.47
CA LEU A 71 13.12 -1.13 -0.02
C LEU A 71 11.75 -1.56 0.51
N GLY A 72 11.57 -2.80 0.95
CA GLY A 72 10.25 -3.33 1.28
C GLY A 72 9.47 -2.47 2.29
N GLN A 73 10.12 -2.06 3.38
CA GLN A 73 9.50 -1.22 4.40
C GLN A 73 9.37 0.25 3.95
N MET A 74 10.34 0.78 3.20
CA MET A 74 10.32 2.15 2.70
C MET A 74 9.15 2.40 1.75
N VAL A 75 8.87 1.46 0.84
CA VAL A 75 7.75 1.54 -0.09
C VAL A 75 6.42 1.64 0.65
N VAL A 76 6.23 0.81 1.66
CA VAL A 76 4.97 0.80 2.42
C VAL A 76 4.84 2.03 3.32
N ALA A 77 5.94 2.50 3.93
CA ALA A 77 5.95 3.75 4.69
C ALA A 77 5.54 4.94 3.81
N THR A 78 6.00 4.96 2.56
CA THR A 78 5.63 6.01 1.59
C THR A 78 4.14 5.94 1.22
N PHE A 79 3.57 4.74 1.04
CA PHE A 79 2.11 4.60 0.85
C PHE A 79 1.31 5.14 2.03
N LEU A 80 1.73 4.86 3.27
CA LEU A 80 1.07 5.39 4.47
C LEU A 80 1.21 6.91 4.55
N PHE A 81 2.39 7.45 4.24
CA PHE A 81 2.62 8.89 4.19
C PHE A 81 1.69 9.56 3.17
N TYR A 82 1.64 9.08 1.92
CA TYR A 82 0.76 9.66 0.91
C TYR A 82 -0.73 9.50 1.26
N SER A 83 -1.10 8.41 1.92
CA SER A 83 -2.47 8.21 2.41
C SER A 83 -2.83 9.25 3.48
N GLY A 84 -1.97 9.46 4.47
CA GLY A 84 -2.14 10.46 5.52
C GLY A 84 -2.15 11.89 4.96
N TYR A 85 -1.16 12.23 4.12
CA TYR A 85 -1.09 13.54 3.46
C TYR A 85 -2.33 13.83 2.63
N GLY A 86 -2.76 12.88 1.80
CA GLY A 86 -3.94 13.05 0.96
C GLY A 86 -5.23 13.22 1.77
N MET A 87 -5.37 12.54 2.91
CA MET A 87 -6.49 12.75 3.84
C MET A 87 -6.44 14.13 4.48
N MET A 88 -5.28 14.58 4.98
CA MET A 88 -5.11 15.90 5.56
C MET A 88 -5.45 17.01 4.56
N GLU A 89 -4.93 16.92 3.34
CA GLU A 89 -5.21 17.88 2.29
C GLU A 89 -6.71 17.89 1.89
N ALA A 90 -7.34 16.73 1.87
CA ALA A 90 -8.77 16.62 1.59
C ALA A 90 -9.63 17.22 2.72
N ILE A 91 -9.23 17.07 3.98
CA ILE A 91 -9.89 17.68 5.13
C ILE A 91 -9.70 19.20 5.08
N ARG A 92 -8.48 19.68 4.79
CA ARG A 92 -8.19 21.12 4.66
C ARG A 92 -9.07 21.79 3.60
N ARG A 93 -9.29 21.11 2.46
CA ARG A 93 -10.10 21.68 1.35
C ARG A 93 -11.61 21.54 1.54
N LYS A 94 -12.09 20.48 2.19
CA LYS A 94 -13.52 20.11 2.22
C LYS A 94 -14.13 20.14 3.62
N GLY A 95 -13.32 20.34 4.66
CA GLY A 95 -13.76 20.42 6.04
C GLY A 95 -14.58 19.21 6.50
N ASP A 96 -15.61 19.47 7.29
CA ASP A 96 -16.50 18.43 7.85
C ASP A 96 -17.15 17.53 6.79
N GLY A 97 -17.38 18.03 5.59
CA GLY A 97 -17.92 17.23 4.49
C GLY A 97 -17.03 16.05 4.09
N TYR A 98 -15.69 16.16 4.26
CA TYR A 98 -14.79 15.05 4.02
C TYR A 98 -14.70 14.13 5.25
N VAL A 99 -14.69 14.68 6.46
CA VAL A 99 -14.63 13.92 7.71
C VAL A 99 -15.78 12.91 7.79
N ARG A 100 -16.99 13.34 7.44
CA ARG A 100 -18.17 12.44 7.36
C ARG A 100 -17.98 11.28 6.36
N LYS A 101 -17.23 11.50 5.28
CA LYS A 101 -16.94 10.47 4.27
C LYS A 101 -15.83 9.49 4.66
N ILE A 102 -15.05 9.77 5.71
CA ILE A 102 -13.98 8.87 6.16
C ILE A 102 -14.53 7.50 6.52
N LEU A 103 -15.65 7.43 7.25
CA LEU A 103 -16.30 6.16 7.59
C LEU A 103 -16.77 5.38 6.35
N SER A 104 -17.31 6.07 5.35
CA SER A 104 -17.68 5.41 4.09
C SER A 104 -16.45 4.83 3.37
N LYS A 105 -15.31 5.53 3.42
CA LYS A 105 -14.05 5.03 2.84
C LYS A 105 -13.48 3.85 3.62
N PHE A 106 -13.60 3.86 4.95
CA PHE A 106 -13.26 2.72 5.80
C PHE A 106 -14.01 1.47 5.36
N TRP A 107 -15.34 1.53 5.28
CA TRP A 107 -16.15 0.40 4.87
C TRP A 107 -15.90 -0.04 3.43
N GLN A 108 -15.66 0.90 2.51
CA GLN A 108 -15.31 0.57 1.13
C GLN A 108 -13.97 -0.16 1.04
N LEU A 109 -12.96 0.25 1.83
CA LEU A 109 -11.68 -0.43 1.87
C LEU A 109 -11.81 -1.83 2.46
N LEU A 110 -12.52 -1.96 3.59
CA LEU A 110 -12.76 -3.24 4.24
C LEU A 110 -13.50 -4.21 3.30
N PHE A 111 -14.57 -3.75 2.65
CA PHE A 111 -15.31 -4.57 1.68
C PHE A 111 -14.43 -5.06 0.52
N ARG A 112 -13.57 -4.21 -0.03
CA ARG A 112 -12.64 -4.62 -1.10
C ARG A 112 -11.61 -5.63 -0.59
N PHE A 113 -11.16 -5.47 0.63
CA PHE A 113 -10.29 -6.43 1.28
C PHE A 113 -11.00 -7.77 1.52
N ASP A 114 -12.25 -7.76 1.97
CA ASP A 114 -13.05 -8.97 2.17
C ASP A 114 -13.25 -9.76 0.87
N LEU A 115 -13.41 -9.08 -0.27
CA LEU A 115 -13.43 -9.75 -1.57
C LEU A 115 -12.09 -10.47 -1.86
N ALA A 116 -10.96 -9.88 -1.50
CA ALA A 116 -9.67 -10.55 -1.62
C ALA A 116 -9.56 -11.75 -0.67
N VAL A 117 -10.05 -11.62 0.58
CA VAL A 117 -10.12 -12.74 1.55
C VAL A 117 -10.93 -13.91 0.96
N LEU A 118 -12.09 -13.62 0.35
CA LEU A 118 -12.91 -14.65 -0.31
C LEU A 118 -12.17 -15.34 -1.46
N LEU A 119 -11.41 -14.58 -2.26
CA LEU A 119 -10.59 -15.16 -3.32
C LEU A 119 -9.48 -16.08 -2.76
N TYR A 120 -8.81 -15.66 -1.67
CA TYR A 120 -7.82 -16.50 -1.01
C TYR A 120 -8.45 -17.77 -0.42
N LEU A 121 -9.64 -17.69 0.18
CA LEU A 121 -10.38 -18.86 0.65
C LEU A 121 -10.71 -19.82 -0.49
N ALA A 122 -11.14 -19.31 -1.64
CA ALA A 122 -11.41 -20.15 -2.82
C ALA A 122 -10.14 -20.83 -3.33
N VAL A 123 -9.00 -20.12 -3.40
CA VAL A 123 -7.71 -20.72 -3.78
C VAL A 123 -7.25 -21.74 -2.76
N ASN A 124 -7.34 -21.45 -1.46
CA ASN A 124 -6.98 -22.39 -0.40
C ASN A 124 -7.84 -23.65 -0.46
N GLN A 125 -9.11 -23.55 -0.78
CA GLN A 125 -9.98 -24.72 -0.98
C GLN A 125 -9.52 -25.59 -2.16
N ILE A 126 -9.05 -24.98 -3.26
CA ILE A 126 -8.50 -25.70 -4.42
C ILE A 126 -7.18 -26.39 -4.06
N LEU A 127 -6.37 -25.77 -3.19
CA LEU A 127 -5.07 -26.26 -2.75
C LEU A 127 -5.16 -27.22 -1.56
N ASP A 128 -6.38 -27.57 -1.10
CA ASP A 128 -6.64 -28.41 0.08
C ASP A 128 -6.03 -27.86 1.39
N ILE A 129 -5.92 -26.51 1.48
CA ILE A 129 -5.43 -25.80 2.66
C ILE A 129 -6.62 -25.39 3.51
N HIS A 130 -6.71 -25.90 4.73
CA HIS A 130 -7.84 -25.65 5.63
C HIS A 130 -7.41 -24.78 6.82
N PHE A 131 -8.23 -23.77 7.13
CA PHE A 131 -8.09 -22.91 8.30
C PHE A 131 -9.24 -23.14 9.29
N PRO A 132 -9.00 -23.07 10.60
CA PRO A 132 -10.06 -23.08 11.60
C PRO A 132 -11.05 -21.92 11.35
N LEU A 133 -12.35 -22.17 11.57
CA LEU A 133 -13.39 -21.16 11.35
C LEU A 133 -13.10 -19.83 12.06
N ARG A 134 -12.52 -19.89 13.27
CA ARG A 134 -12.11 -18.71 14.02
C ARG A 134 -11.14 -17.84 13.24
N GLU A 135 -10.11 -18.44 12.61
CA GLU A 135 -9.11 -17.72 11.83
C GLU A 135 -9.72 -17.11 10.57
N VAL A 136 -10.61 -17.84 9.91
CA VAL A 136 -11.36 -17.34 8.76
C VAL A 136 -12.19 -16.11 9.14
N LEU A 137 -12.95 -16.15 10.24
CA LEU A 137 -13.74 -15.02 10.70
C LEU A 137 -12.87 -13.81 11.08
N LEU A 138 -11.71 -14.04 11.71
CA LEU A 138 -10.77 -13.00 12.06
C LEU A 138 -10.04 -12.42 10.84
N ALA A 139 -9.91 -13.19 9.74
CA ALA A 139 -9.33 -12.70 8.50
C ALA A 139 -10.16 -11.56 7.88
N PHE A 140 -11.49 -11.63 7.94
CA PHE A 140 -12.38 -10.55 7.46
C PHE A 140 -12.25 -9.25 8.25
N THR A 141 -11.75 -9.31 9.47
CA THR A 141 -11.48 -8.13 10.31
C THR A 141 -10.01 -7.70 10.29
N THR A 142 -9.21 -8.24 9.39
CA THR A 142 -7.77 -8.01 9.24
C THR A 142 -6.88 -8.47 10.41
N TRP A 143 -7.41 -9.24 11.38
CA TRP A 143 -6.65 -9.70 12.56
C TRP A 143 -5.79 -10.94 12.29
N THR A 144 -6.17 -11.79 11.33
CA THR A 144 -5.40 -12.97 10.93
C THR A 144 -5.14 -12.98 9.43
N VAL A 145 -4.20 -13.81 9.01
CA VAL A 145 -3.85 -14.04 7.62
C VAL A 145 -4.21 -15.47 7.22
N ILE A 146 -4.69 -15.65 6.00
CA ILE A 146 -5.02 -16.95 5.39
C ILE A 146 -4.24 -17.15 4.09
N GLY A 147 -2.94 -16.77 4.09
CA GLY A 147 -2.08 -16.72 2.92
C GLY A 147 -1.95 -15.34 2.27
N ASN A 148 -2.79 -14.38 2.66
CA ASN A 148 -2.74 -12.98 2.22
C ASN A 148 -1.85 -12.14 3.16
N SER A 149 -1.41 -10.97 2.69
CA SER A 149 -0.76 -9.96 3.54
C SER A 149 -1.76 -8.86 3.87
N ASN A 150 -2.04 -8.65 5.15
CA ASN A 150 -3.09 -7.73 5.61
C ASN A 150 -2.60 -6.51 6.40
N TRP A 151 -1.36 -6.53 6.91
CA TRP A 151 -0.85 -5.53 7.85
C TRP A 151 -0.96 -4.08 7.35
N TYR A 152 -0.73 -3.84 6.03
CA TYR A 152 -0.88 -2.52 5.44
C TYR A 152 -2.34 -2.05 5.45
N ILE A 153 -3.28 -2.93 5.12
CA ILE A 153 -4.71 -2.62 5.14
C ILE A 153 -5.15 -2.30 6.56
N THR A 154 -4.72 -3.10 7.54
CA THR A 154 -4.96 -2.85 8.97
C THR A 154 -4.45 -1.46 9.38
N ALA A 155 -3.22 -1.10 8.99
CA ALA A 155 -2.64 0.20 9.29
C ALA A 155 -3.46 1.36 8.68
N VAL A 156 -3.93 1.22 7.45
CA VAL A 156 -4.78 2.24 6.79
C VAL A 156 -6.16 2.33 7.45
N LEU A 157 -6.76 1.21 7.84
CA LEU A 157 -8.03 1.20 8.57
C LEU A 157 -7.91 1.91 9.93
N ILE A 158 -6.84 1.62 10.68
CA ILE A 158 -6.52 2.32 11.94
C ILE A 158 -6.33 3.82 11.67
N LEU A 159 -5.62 4.20 10.62
CA LEU A 159 -5.43 5.60 10.24
C LEU A 159 -6.77 6.29 9.97
N TYR A 160 -7.71 5.65 9.26
CA TYR A 160 -9.05 6.19 9.05
C TYR A 160 -9.79 6.44 10.38
N VAL A 161 -9.72 5.49 11.33
CA VAL A 161 -10.37 5.63 12.65
C VAL A 161 -9.76 6.79 13.42
N ILE A 162 -8.43 6.86 13.53
CA ILE A 162 -7.73 7.93 14.23
C ILE A 162 -8.09 9.30 13.63
N MET A 163 -8.01 9.42 12.30
CA MET A 163 -8.34 10.68 11.61
C MET A 163 -9.80 11.08 11.83
N TYR A 164 -10.74 10.12 11.75
CA TYR A 164 -12.14 10.41 12.01
C TYR A 164 -12.38 10.93 13.43
N ILE A 165 -11.85 10.23 14.44
CA ILE A 165 -12.02 10.61 15.85
C ILE A 165 -11.39 12.00 16.12
N SER A 166 -10.13 12.19 15.68
CA SER A 166 -9.39 13.44 15.94
C SER A 166 -10.10 14.66 15.35
N PHE A 167 -10.56 14.55 14.10
CA PHE A 167 -11.22 15.68 13.45
C PHE A 167 -12.69 15.86 13.87
N ARG A 168 -13.38 14.81 14.31
CA ARG A 168 -14.72 14.96 14.88
C ARG A 168 -14.66 15.72 16.21
N ILE A 169 -13.71 15.38 17.06
CA ILE A 169 -13.52 16.10 18.34
C ILE A 169 -13.14 17.57 18.08
N CYS A 170 -12.20 17.82 17.18
CA CYS A 170 -11.72 19.15 16.88
C CYS A 170 -12.79 20.06 16.22
N LEU A 171 -13.70 19.49 15.42
CA LEU A 171 -14.76 20.25 14.72
C LEU A 171 -16.05 20.37 15.55
N SER A 172 -16.17 19.63 16.65
CA SER A 172 -17.34 19.68 17.56
C SER A 172 -17.15 20.62 18.77
N GLY A 173 -15.93 21.11 18.99
CA GLY A 173 -15.59 22.14 19.99
C GLY A 173 -15.45 23.50 19.37
#